data_17e690bdb5de9379b76d31612311146e
#
_entry.id   17e690bdb5de9379b76d31612311146e
#
_cell.length_a   1.000
_cell.length_b   1.000
_cell.length_c   1.000
_cell.angle_alpha   90.00
_cell.angle_beta   90.00
_cell.angle_gamma   90.00
#
_symmetry.space_group_name_H-M   'P 1'
#
loop_
_entity.id
_entity.type
_entity.pdbx_description
1 polymer ?
#
loop_
_entity_poly.entity_id
_entity_poly.type
_entity_poly.pdbx_seq_one_letter_code
_entity_poly.pdbx_strand_id
1 'polypeptide(L)'
;MWNNKVEVSAGEIIDKITILNIKLLKITDQEKIKNIRYELELLSENFVEMLNFLSVAKQDRLQRLKSNLFAVNLRLWNIEDAIREKGKYLLMGISYYEEFIYSLSPSQMATANSFMLLARDVYLVNGERFSLKTKINELLESPIVEEKSH
;
A
#
# COMPACT_ATOMS: atom_id res chain seq x y z
N MET A 1 9.37 14.51 -25.32
CA MET A 1 9.14 13.74 -24.06
C MET A 1 8.06 12.70 -24.32
N TRP A 2 8.35 11.45 -24.08
CA TRP A 2 7.35 10.40 -24.23
C TRP A 2 6.29 10.53 -23.13
N ASN A 3 5.02 10.61 -23.51
CA ASN A 3 3.89 10.72 -22.58
C ASN A 3 2.81 9.72 -22.98
N ASN A 4 2.50 8.78 -22.11
CA ASN A 4 1.49 7.77 -22.33
C ASN A 4 0.35 7.93 -21.33
N LYS A 5 -0.89 7.79 -21.80
CA LYS A 5 -2.07 7.75 -20.95
C LYS A 5 -2.65 6.36 -20.98
N VAL A 6 -2.91 5.81 -19.81
CA VAL A 6 -3.54 4.50 -19.61
C VAL A 6 -4.75 4.70 -18.72
N GLU A 7 -5.86 4.07 -19.06
CA GLU A 7 -7.03 4.03 -18.17
C GLU A 7 -6.73 3.13 -16.97
N VAL A 8 -7.06 3.63 -15.79
CA VAL A 8 -6.92 2.90 -14.52
C VAL A 8 -8.22 3.01 -13.72
N SER A 9 -8.46 2.06 -12.82
CA SER A 9 -9.64 2.09 -11.96
C SER A 9 -9.59 3.25 -10.95
N ALA A 10 -10.74 3.73 -10.51
CA ALA A 10 -10.84 4.79 -9.50
C ALA A 10 -10.17 4.37 -8.17
N GLY A 11 -10.31 3.10 -7.79
CA GLY A 11 -9.66 2.54 -6.61
C GLY A 11 -8.14 2.60 -6.68
N GLU A 12 -7.55 2.37 -7.87
CA GLU A 12 -6.10 2.46 -8.10
C GLU A 12 -5.58 3.90 -7.93
N ILE A 13 -6.30 4.88 -8.48
CA ILE A 13 -5.93 6.30 -8.35
C ILE A 13 -5.94 6.72 -6.87
N ILE A 14 -6.99 6.38 -6.13
CA ILE A 14 -7.11 6.76 -4.71
C ILE A 14 -6.09 6.01 -3.85
N ASP A 15 -5.83 4.75 -4.16
CA ASP A 15 -4.78 3.97 -3.51
C ASP A 15 -3.41 4.64 -3.67
N LYS A 16 -3.06 5.03 -4.88
CA LYS A 16 -1.82 5.73 -5.18
C LYS A 16 -1.71 7.09 -4.48
N ILE A 17 -2.81 7.86 -4.42
CA ILE A 17 -2.86 9.11 -3.65
C ILE A 17 -2.55 8.85 -2.17
N THR A 18 -3.13 7.83 -1.56
CA THR A 18 -2.87 7.52 -0.15
C THR A 18 -1.43 7.09 0.10
N ILE A 19 -0.83 6.31 -0.81
CA ILE A 19 0.58 5.90 -0.73
C ILE A 19 1.51 7.12 -0.88
N LEU A 20 1.23 8.04 -1.79
CA LEU A 20 2.02 9.27 -1.95
C LEU A 20 1.96 10.15 -0.70
N ASN A 21 0.78 10.25 -0.06
CA ASN A 21 0.66 10.95 1.22
C ASN A 21 1.50 10.30 2.33
N ILE A 22 1.53 8.96 2.40
CA ILE A 22 2.40 8.24 3.35
C ILE A 22 3.88 8.52 3.05
N LYS A 23 4.28 8.51 1.77
CA LYS A 23 5.64 8.86 1.37
C LYS A 23 6.04 10.27 1.83
N LEU A 24 5.15 11.26 1.74
CA LEU A 24 5.40 12.61 2.24
C LEU A 24 5.61 12.66 3.77
N LEU A 25 5.01 11.73 4.52
CA LEU A 25 5.21 11.63 5.98
C LEU A 25 6.53 10.94 6.36
N LYS A 26 7.03 10.05 5.51
CA LYS A 26 8.15 9.14 5.83
C LYS A 26 9.47 9.55 5.19
N ILE A 27 9.44 10.24 4.04
CA ILE A 27 10.62 10.58 3.25
C ILE A 27 11.08 11.99 3.59
N THR A 28 12.39 12.16 3.82
CA THR A 28 13.01 13.45 4.16
C THR A 28 13.85 14.03 3.01
N ASP A 29 14.17 13.24 2.00
CA ASP A 29 14.94 13.65 0.81
C ASP A 29 14.14 14.66 -0.02
N GLN A 30 14.66 15.87 -0.20
CA GLN A 30 13.96 16.98 -0.82
C GLN A 30 13.68 16.76 -2.32
N GLU A 31 14.58 16.12 -3.04
CA GLU A 31 14.35 15.80 -4.47
C GLU A 31 13.25 14.76 -4.64
N LYS A 32 13.23 13.74 -3.79
CA LYS A 32 12.13 12.77 -3.77
C LYS A 32 10.81 13.42 -3.40
N ILE A 33 10.79 14.29 -2.40
CA ILE A 33 9.58 15.02 -1.98
C ILE A 33 9.03 15.85 -3.14
N LYS A 34 9.88 16.54 -3.90
CA LYS A 34 9.47 17.30 -5.08
C LYS A 34 8.75 16.44 -6.12
N ASN A 35 9.32 15.29 -6.44
CA ASN A 35 8.71 14.34 -7.38
C ASN A 35 7.39 13.77 -6.87
N ILE A 36 7.32 13.43 -5.57
CA ILE A 36 6.08 12.94 -4.93
C ILE A 36 4.98 14.00 -4.96
N ARG A 37 5.30 15.27 -4.67
CA ARG A 37 4.33 16.36 -4.72
C ARG A 37 3.77 16.58 -6.12
N TYR A 38 4.63 16.55 -7.14
CA TYR A 38 4.21 16.70 -8.53
C TYR A 38 3.24 15.58 -8.95
N GLU A 39 3.57 14.33 -8.63
CA GLU A 39 2.70 13.18 -8.94
C GLU A 39 1.36 13.26 -8.16
N LEU A 40 1.41 13.66 -6.90
CA LEU A 40 0.23 13.82 -6.07
C LEU A 40 -0.70 14.93 -6.58
N GLU A 41 -0.16 16.03 -7.08
CA GLU A 41 -0.93 17.13 -7.69
C GLU A 41 -1.73 16.62 -8.89
N LEU A 42 -1.06 15.93 -9.84
CA LEU A 42 -1.72 15.34 -11.01
C LEU A 42 -2.86 14.38 -10.65
N LEU A 43 -2.65 13.52 -9.64
CA LEU A 43 -3.69 12.57 -9.22
C LEU A 43 -4.80 13.24 -8.41
N SER A 44 -4.51 14.33 -7.72
CA SER A 44 -5.50 15.08 -6.94
C SER A 44 -6.54 15.75 -7.83
N GLU A 45 -6.19 16.15 -9.03
CA GLU A 45 -7.14 16.65 -10.03
C GLU A 45 -8.21 15.59 -10.34
N ASN A 46 -7.79 14.34 -10.58
CA ASN A 46 -8.71 13.22 -10.79
C ASN A 46 -9.63 12.99 -9.57
N PHE A 47 -9.10 13.15 -8.35
CA PHE A 47 -9.92 12.99 -7.14
C PHE A 47 -11.00 14.08 -7.03
N VAL A 48 -10.70 15.32 -7.42
CA VAL A 48 -11.69 16.41 -7.49
C VAL A 48 -12.78 16.08 -8.51
N GLU A 49 -12.41 15.56 -9.68
CA GLU A 49 -13.40 15.12 -10.69
C GLU A 49 -14.30 14.00 -10.16
N MET A 50 -13.75 13.03 -9.43
CA MET A 50 -14.51 11.97 -8.78
C MET A 50 -15.52 12.51 -7.76
N LEU A 51 -15.12 13.51 -6.96
CA LEU A 51 -16.03 14.17 -6.02
C LEU A 51 -17.17 14.90 -6.75
N ASN A 52 -16.85 15.61 -7.83
CA ASN A 52 -17.86 16.34 -8.62
C ASN A 52 -18.86 15.40 -9.32
N PHE A 53 -18.47 14.18 -9.65
CA PHE A 53 -19.33 13.14 -10.22
C PHE A 53 -20.35 12.62 -9.20
N LEU A 54 -20.07 12.67 -7.90
CA LEU A 54 -20.86 12.06 -6.85
C LEU A 54 -21.83 13.04 -6.18
N SER A 55 -23.00 12.54 -5.73
CA SER A 55 -23.86 13.28 -4.80
C SER A 55 -23.16 13.50 -3.45
N VAL A 56 -23.62 14.53 -2.70
CA VAL A 56 -23.01 14.89 -1.39
C VAL A 56 -22.90 13.69 -0.44
N ALA A 57 -23.95 12.87 -0.33
CA ALA A 57 -23.92 11.67 0.52
C ALA A 57 -22.87 10.64 0.06
N LYS A 58 -22.69 10.49 -1.25
CA LYS A 58 -21.66 9.61 -1.82
C LYS A 58 -20.24 10.19 -1.69
N GLN A 59 -20.11 11.53 -1.73
CA GLN A 59 -18.82 12.20 -1.46
C GLN A 59 -18.30 11.88 -0.05
N ASP A 60 -19.16 11.96 0.98
CA ASP A 60 -18.78 11.59 2.35
C ASP A 60 -18.36 10.11 2.45
N ARG A 61 -19.06 9.25 1.73
CA ARG A 61 -18.67 7.82 1.68
C ARG A 61 -17.30 7.63 1.03
N LEU A 62 -17.02 8.34 -0.08
CA LEU A 62 -15.72 8.28 -0.74
C LEU A 62 -14.59 8.78 0.16
N GLN A 63 -14.79 9.87 0.89
CA GLN A 63 -13.81 10.39 1.84
C GLN A 63 -13.51 9.38 2.94
N ARG A 64 -14.52 8.71 3.49
CA ARG A 64 -14.31 7.63 4.48
C ARG A 64 -13.54 6.45 3.91
N LEU A 65 -13.87 6.00 2.70
CA LEU A 65 -13.14 4.91 2.03
C LEU A 65 -11.68 5.28 1.78
N LYS A 66 -11.40 6.51 1.33
CA LYS A 66 -10.03 7.03 1.18
C LYS A 66 -9.27 7.06 2.51
N SER A 67 -9.91 7.51 3.60
CA SER A 67 -9.28 7.53 4.92
C SER A 67 -8.97 6.12 5.43
N ASN A 68 -9.87 5.18 5.23
CA ASN A 68 -9.65 3.78 5.59
C ASN A 68 -8.52 3.16 4.75
N LEU A 69 -8.47 3.45 3.45
CA LEU A 69 -7.41 2.98 2.57
C LEU A 69 -6.04 3.55 2.97
N PHE A 70 -5.99 4.83 3.37
CA PHE A 70 -4.78 5.43 3.93
C PHE A 70 -4.32 4.68 5.20
N ALA A 71 -5.23 4.38 6.12
CA ALA A 71 -4.89 3.66 7.36
C ALA A 71 -4.36 2.23 7.06
N VAL A 72 -4.98 1.53 6.12
CA VAL A 72 -4.55 0.19 5.68
C VAL A 72 -3.16 0.25 5.02
N ASN A 73 -2.93 1.21 4.13
CA ASN A 73 -1.64 1.39 3.47
C ASN A 73 -0.53 1.80 4.46
N LEU A 74 -0.86 2.60 5.48
CA LEU A 74 0.10 2.94 6.54
C LEU A 74 0.45 1.71 7.39
N ARG A 75 -0.51 0.84 7.69
CA ARG A 75 -0.23 -0.46 8.34
C ARG A 75 0.70 -1.31 7.49
N LEU A 76 0.44 -1.45 6.19
CA LEU A 76 1.32 -2.18 5.25
C LEU A 76 2.73 -1.61 5.26
N TRP A 77 2.86 -0.29 5.17
CA TRP A 77 4.17 0.37 5.23
C TRP A 77 4.96 -0.02 6.49
N ASN A 78 4.30 0.07 7.65
CA ASN A 78 4.95 -0.27 8.92
C ASN A 78 5.29 -1.76 9.04
N ILE A 79 4.45 -2.66 8.52
CA ILE A 79 4.71 -4.11 8.48
C ILE A 79 5.92 -4.39 7.58
N GLU A 80 5.98 -3.79 6.39
CA GLU A 80 7.10 -3.96 5.46
C GLU A 80 8.42 -3.40 6.02
N ASP A 81 8.37 -2.28 6.74
CA ASP A 81 9.55 -1.74 7.44
C ASP A 81 10.03 -2.72 8.52
N ALA A 82 9.12 -3.29 9.31
CA ALA A 82 9.45 -4.30 10.31
C ALA A 82 10.01 -5.59 9.68
N ILE A 83 9.50 -6.01 8.53
CA ILE A 83 10.02 -7.16 7.77
C ILE A 83 11.44 -6.88 7.31
N ARG A 84 11.70 -5.72 6.72
CA ARG A 84 13.04 -5.32 6.27
C ARG A 84 14.04 -5.28 7.41
N GLU A 85 13.64 -4.72 8.54
CA GLU A 85 14.51 -4.65 9.71
C GLU A 85 14.83 -6.05 10.26
N LYS A 86 13.85 -6.89 10.48
CA LYS A 86 14.04 -8.27 10.97
C LYS A 86 14.78 -9.14 9.96
N GLY A 87 14.51 -8.98 8.67
CA GLY A 87 15.17 -9.70 7.60
C GLY A 87 16.69 -9.48 7.56
N LYS A 88 17.15 -8.27 7.87
CA LYS A 88 18.58 -7.98 7.97
C LYS A 88 19.29 -8.86 9.00
N TYR A 89 18.66 -9.08 10.16
CA TYR A 89 19.24 -9.91 11.23
C TYR A 89 19.17 -11.40 10.92
N LEU A 90 18.13 -11.87 10.25
CA LEU A 90 17.94 -13.28 9.92
C LEU A 90 18.85 -13.74 8.79
N LEU A 91 19.12 -12.89 7.80
CA LEU A 91 19.87 -13.25 6.60
C LEU A 91 21.37 -12.98 6.70
N MET A 92 21.84 -12.34 7.77
CA MET A 92 23.26 -12.10 7.99
C MET A 92 24.02 -13.40 8.24
N GLY A 93 24.83 -13.83 7.26
CA GLY A 93 25.75 -14.95 7.38
C GLY A 93 25.19 -16.33 7.00
N ILE A 94 24.02 -16.41 6.36
CA ILE A 94 23.39 -17.67 5.98
C ILE A 94 23.42 -17.84 4.47
N SER A 95 24.12 -18.90 4.00
CA SER A 95 24.28 -19.19 2.57
C SER A 95 23.18 -20.09 1.99
N TYR A 96 22.52 -20.90 2.81
CA TYR A 96 21.52 -21.89 2.38
C TYR A 96 20.35 -21.99 3.36
N TYR A 97 19.15 -22.12 2.82
CA TYR A 97 17.88 -22.18 3.58
C TYR A 97 17.77 -23.41 4.50
N GLU A 98 18.32 -24.56 4.11
CA GLU A 98 18.27 -25.79 4.90
C GLU A 98 19.16 -25.71 6.15
N GLU A 99 20.38 -25.13 6.03
CA GLU A 99 21.24 -24.89 7.19
C GLU A 99 20.65 -23.89 8.17
N PHE A 100 19.83 -22.98 7.66
CA PHE A 100 19.18 -21.93 8.43
C PHE A 100 18.21 -22.49 9.51
N ILE A 101 17.30 -23.38 9.14
CA ILE A 101 16.25 -23.87 10.06
C ILE A 101 16.84 -24.67 11.21
N TYR A 102 17.91 -25.48 10.95
CA TYR A 102 18.51 -26.36 11.94
C TYR A 102 19.59 -25.71 12.81
N SER A 103 20.07 -24.51 12.44
CA SER A 103 21.15 -23.81 13.14
C SER A 103 20.70 -22.62 14.00
N LEU A 104 19.40 -22.32 14.05
CA LEU A 104 18.89 -21.15 14.77
C LEU A 104 19.03 -21.29 16.28
N SER A 105 19.63 -20.31 16.92
CA SER A 105 19.55 -20.12 18.36
C SER A 105 18.11 -19.82 18.80
N PRO A 106 17.74 -19.99 20.09
CA PRO A 106 16.40 -19.64 20.58
C PRO A 106 15.98 -18.20 20.28
N SER A 107 16.91 -17.24 20.32
CA SER A 107 16.64 -15.83 19.98
C SER A 107 16.41 -15.63 18.49
N GLN A 108 17.14 -16.32 17.64
CA GLN A 108 16.92 -16.31 16.18
C GLN A 108 15.60 -16.99 15.82
N MET A 109 15.22 -18.08 16.52
CA MET A 109 13.94 -18.74 16.33
C MET A 109 12.77 -17.80 16.68
N ALA A 110 12.85 -17.05 17.78
CA ALA A 110 11.86 -16.05 18.15
C ALA A 110 11.73 -14.94 17.08
N THR A 111 12.85 -14.50 16.51
CA THR A 111 12.88 -13.53 15.41
C THR A 111 12.26 -14.11 14.14
N ALA A 112 12.55 -15.36 13.78
CA ALA A 112 11.96 -16.05 12.64
C ALA A 112 10.44 -16.20 12.79
N ASN A 113 9.94 -16.57 13.96
CA ASN A 113 8.51 -16.64 14.25
C ASN A 113 7.83 -15.27 14.08
N SER A 114 8.45 -14.23 14.60
CA SER A 114 7.96 -12.85 14.44
C SER A 114 7.92 -12.43 12.97
N PHE A 115 8.92 -12.80 12.18
CA PHE A 115 8.97 -12.57 10.74
C PHE A 115 7.82 -13.27 10.01
N MET A 116 7.54 -14.53 10.34
CA MET A 116 6.42 -15.30 9.75
C MET A 116 5.06 -14.67 10.06
N LEU A 117 4.86 -14.15 11.28
CA LEU A 117 3.64 -13.42 11.66
C LEU A 117 3.47 -12.14 10.84
N LEU A 118 4.54 -11.37 10.66
CA LEU A 118 4.52 -10.18 9.81
C LEU A 118 4.21 -10.51 8.35
N ALA A 119 4.79 -11.59 7.80
CA ALA A 119 4.50 -12.04 6.45
C ALA A 119 3.02 -12.42 6.26
N ARG A 120 2.42 -13.10 7.26
CA ARG A 120 0.98 -13.37 7.28
C ARG A 120 0.16 -12.08 7.31
N ASP A 121 0.57 -11.11 8.12
CA ASP A 121 -0.15 -9.85 8.26
C ASP A 121 -0.12 -9.03 6.96
N VAL A 122 0.96 -9.08 6.18
CA VAL A 122 1.00 -8.51 4.82
C VAL A 122 -0.12 -9.08 3.96
N TYR A 123 -0.29 -10.39 3.96
CA TYR A 123 -1.33 -11.06 3.17
C TYR A 123 -2.74 -10.62 3.59
N LEU A 124 -3.02 -10.59 4.90
CA LEU A 124 -4.33 -10.21 5.44
C LEU A 124 -4.64 -8.74 5.14
N VAL A 125 -3.70 -7.84 5.38
CA VAL A 125 -3.89 -6.41 5.19
C VAL A 125 -4.00 -6.04 3.70
N ASN A 126 -3.30 -6.75 2.81
CA ASN A 126 -3.53 -6.61 1.37
C ASN A 126 -4.95 -7.07 0.95
N GLY A 127 -5.54 -8.03 1.63
CA GLY A 127 -6.95 -8.39 1.44
C GLY A 127 -7.90 -7.25 1.81
N GLU A 128 -7.66 -6.57 2.93
CA GLU A 128 -8.42 -5.37 3.34
C GLU A 128 -8.27 -4.23 2.30
N ARG A 129 -7.03 -3.98 1.86
CA ARG A 129 -6.74 -2.98 0.81
C ARG A 129 -7.50 -3.26 -0.47
N PHE A 130 -7.47 -4.49 -0.96
CA PHE A 130 -8.22 -4.90 -2.14
C PHE A 130 -9.72 -4.65 -1.98
N SER A 131 -10.32 -5.05 -0.85
CA SER A 131 -11.74 -4.83 -0.56
C SER A 131 -12.12 -3.35 -0.57
N LEU A 132 -11.27 -2.47 -0.03
CA LEU A 132 -11.51 -1.02 -0.06
C LEU A 132 -11.46 -0.44 -1.48
N LYS A 133 -10.49 -0.86 -2.29
CA LYS A 133 -10.39 -0.47 -3.71
C LYS A 133 -11.63 -0.91 -4.49
N THR A 134 -12.10 -2.14 -4.28
CA THR A 134 -13.33 -2.64 -4.90
C THR A 134 -14.55 -1.77 -4.54
N LYS A 135 -14.73 -1.42 -3.26
CA LYS A 135 -15.82 -0.55 -2.82
C LYS A 135 -15.75 0.87 -3.43
N ILE A 136 -14.55 1.38 -3.67
CA ILE A 136 -14.33 2.66 -4.36
C ILE A 136 -14.74 2.53 -5.83
N ASN A 137 -14.32 1.46 -6.50
CA ASN A 137 -14.67 1.19 -7.89
C ASN A 137 -16.19 1.06 -8.07
N GLU A 138 -16.88 0.34 -7.18
CA GLU A 138 -18.34 0.22 -7.18
C GLU A 138 -19.02 1.57 -6.96
N LEU A 139 -18.55 2.37 -6.02
CA LEU A 139 -19.11 3.68 -5.70
C LEU A 139 -19.06 4.66 -6.88
N LEU A 140 -17.97 4.59 -7.64
CA LEU A 140 -17.67 5.45 -8.80
C LEU A 140 -18.06 4.81 -10.13
N GLU A 141 -18.66 3.62 -10.11
CA GLU A 141 -19.05 2.89 -11.33
C GLU A 141 -17.86 2.75 -12.31
N SER A 142 -16.67 2.46 -11.75
CA SER A 142 -15.45 2.33 -12.53
C SER A 142 -15.59 1.23 -13.58
N PRO A 143 -15.28 1.49 -14.88
CA PRO A 143 -15.39 0.49 -15.93
C PRO A 143 -14.34 -0.62 -15.81
N ILE A 144 -13.26 -0.37 -15.08
CA ILE A 144 -12.18 -1.33 -14.86
C ILE A 144 -12.42 -2.04 -13.53
N VAL A 145 -12.51 -3.36 -13.59
CA VAL A 145 -12.63 -4.25 -12.44
C VAL A 145 -11.30 -4.96 -12.23
N GLU A 146 -10.75 -4.81 -11.03
CA GLU A 146 -9.55 -5.55 -10.64
C GLU A 146 -9.96 -6.92 -10.11
N GLU A 147 -9.36 -7.96 -10.67
CA GLU A 147 -9.59 -9.33 -10.21
C GLU A 147 -8.47 -9.81 -9.29
N LYS A 148 -8.83 -10.56 -8.27
CA LYS A 148 -7.88 -11.23 -7.38
C LYS A 148 -7.90 -12.72 -7.69
N SER A 149 -6.74 -13.28 -8.00
CA SER A 149 -6.60 -14.68 -8.43
C SER A 149 -6.71 -15.70 -7.28
N HIS A 150 -6.77 -15.24 -6.03
CA HIS A 150 -6.85 -16.09 -4.82
C HIS A 150 -7.31 -15.30 -3.60
#